data_4eff08c99361843154f3889b30daf31a
#
_entry.id   4eff08c99361843154f3889b30daf31a
#
_cell.length_a   1.000
_cell.length_b   1.000
_cell.length_c   1.000
_cell.angle_alpha   90.00
_cell.angle_beta   90.00
_cell.angle_gamma   90.00
#
_symmetry.space_group_name_H-M   'P 1'
#
loop_
_entity.id
_entity.type
_entity.pdbx_description
1 polymer ?
#
loop_
_entity_poly.entity_id
_entity_poly.type
_entity_poly.pdbx_seq_one_letter_code
_entity_poly.pdbx_strand_id
1 'polypeptide(L)' 'MTIPRMRTITETIAEIKAIDPMTAVTPNCIRTPCKSGKIRCVFTGKKLLVDLDDLFKYFSGSQG' A
#
# COMPACT_ATOMS: atom_id res chain seq x y z
N MET A 1 -14.91 1.41 17.03
CA MET A 1 -14.65 1.70 15.61
C MET A 1 -13.18 1.51 15.31
N THR A 2 -12.88 0.71 14.31
CA THR A 2 -11.50 0.42 13.94
C THR A 2 -11.06 1.35 12.82
N ILE A 3 -9.94 2.04 13.05
CA ILE A 3 -9.37 2.92 12.04
C ILE A 3 -8.34 2.12 11.25
N PRO A 4 -8.48 2.04 9.91
CA PRO A 4 -7.50 1.32 9.10
C PRO A 4 -6.12 1.95 9.24
N ARG A 5 -5.08 1.13 9.12
CA ARG A 5 -3.72 1.64 9.18
C ARG A 5 -3.38 2.29 7.84
N MET A 6 -3.46 3.61 7.83
CA MET A 6 -3.18 4.39 6.63
C MET A 6 -1.78 4.95 6.72
N ARG A 7 -1.02 4.78 5.66
CA ARG A 7 0.37 5.25 5.59
C ARG A 7 0.62 5.88 4.24
N THR A 8 1.56 6.81 4.20
CA THR A 8 2.00 7.36 2.91
C THR A 8 2.73 6.26 2.13
N ILE A 9 2.91 6.51 0.83
CA ILE A 9 3.60 5.52 0.00
C ILE A 9 5.01 5.26 0.52
N THR A 10 5.72 6.31 0.91
CA THR A 10 7.07 6.16 1.46
C THR A 10 7.07 5.30 2.71
N GLU A 11 6.13 5.56 3.61
CA GLU A 11 6.03 4.77 4.83
C GLU A 11 5.61 3.34 4.55
N THR A 12 4.74 3.17 3.56
CA THR A 12 4.29 1.83 3.16
C THR A 12 5.47 1.02 2.62
N ILE A 13 6.30 1.63 1.80
CA ILE A 13 7.49 0.96 1.28
C ILE A 13 8.42 0.55 2.42
N ALA A 14 8.59 1.43 3.40
CA ALA A 14 9.44 1.13 4.56
C ALA A 14 8.90 -0.06 5.34
N GLU A 15 7.58 -0.13 5.50
CA GLU A 15 6.95 -1.26 6.18
C GLU A 15 7.18 -2.57 5.43
N ILE A 16 7.03 -2.52 4.10
CA ILE A 16 7.23 -3.71 3.28
C ILE A 16 8.68 -4.17 3.36
N LYS A 17 9.62 -3.24 3.30
CA LYS A 17 11.04 -3.59 3.40
C LYS A 17 11.43 -4.13 4.76
N ALA A 18 10.69 -3.75 5.79
CA ALA A 18 10.94 -4.29 7.13
C ALA A 18 10.56 -5.77 7.18
N ILE A 19 9.55 -6.15 6.40
CA ILE A 19 9.12 -7.55 6.32
C ILE A 19 10.01 -8.32 5.35
N ASP A 20 10.31 -7.73 4.21
CA ASP A 20 11.11 -8.37 3.16
C ASP A 20 12.11 -7.37 2.59
N PRO A 21 13.34 -7.33 3.13
CA PRO A 21 14.35 -6.37 2.65
C PRO A 21 14.74 -6.58 1.20
N MET A 22 14.47 -7.75 0.65
CA MET A 22 14.82 -8.06 -0.74
C MET A 22 13.67 -7.81 -1.70
N THR A 23 12.63 -7.16 -1.24
CA THR A 23 11.44 -6.95 -2.07
C THR A 23 11.75 -6.04 -3.26
N ALA A 24 11.12 -6.35 -4.38
CA ALA A 24 11.22 -5.54 -5.59
C ALA A 24 10.08 -4.54 -5.71
N VAL A 25 9.30 -4.38 -4.65
CA VAL A 25 8.16 -3.46 -4.67
C VAL A 25 8.66 -2.02 -4.73
N THR A 26 8.15 -1.26 -5.70
CA THR A 26 8.46 0.14 -5.87
C THR A 26 7.23 0.98 -5.56
N PRO A 27 7.38 2.31 -5.40
CA PRO A 27 6.21 3.17 -5.20
C PRO A 27 5.17 3.03 -6.32
N ASN A 28 5.61 2.81 -7.56
CA ASN A 28 4.68 2.61 -8.66
C ASN A 28 3.85 1.34 -8.49
N CYS A 29 4.43 0.30 -7.91
CA CYS A 29 3.71 -0.94 -7.66
C CYS A 29 2.54 -0.74 -6.70
N ILE A 30 2.61 0.29 -5.88
CA ILE A 30 1.54 0.62 -4.95
C ILE A 30 0.58 1.62 -5.57
N ARG A 31 1.13 2.62 -6.26
CA ARG A 31 0.33 3.69 -6.84
C ARG A 31 -0.62 3.19 -7.91
N THR A 32 -0.15 2.28 -8.75
CA THR A 32 -0.96 1.77 -9.85
C THR A 32 -2.25 1.09 -9.38
N PRO A 33 -2.20 0.13 -8.44
CA PRO A 33 -3.44 -0.47 -7.95
C PRO A 33 -4.32 0.52 -7.18
N CYS A 34 -3.71 1.53 -6.56
CA CYS A 34 -4.49 2.57 -5.90
C CYS A 34 -5.31 3.35 -6.91
N LYS A 35 -4.70 3.70 -8.04
CA LYS A 35 -5.41 4.42 -9.09
C LYS A 35 -6.49 3.57 -9.73
N SER A 36 -6.27 2.27 -9.81
CA SER A 36 -7.24 1.35 -10.37
C SER A 36 -8.36 0.99 -9.40
N GLY A 37 -8.23 1.40 -8.14
CA GLY A 37 -9.24 1.10 -7.14
C GLY A 37 -9.12 -0.29 -6.55
N LYS A 38 -8.03 -0.99 -6.80
CA LYS A 38 -7.83 -2.32 -6.26
C LYS A 38 -7.37 -2.31 -4.82
N ILE A 39 -6.77 -1.22 -4.40
CA ILE A 39 -6.33 -1.01 -3.03
C ILE A 39 -6.99 0.26 -2.53
N ARG A 40 -7.52 0.18 -1.30
CA ARG A 40 -8.13 1.36 -0.70
C ARG A 40 -7.07 2.39 -0.39
N CYS A 41 -7.29 3.61 -0.85
CA CYS A 41 -6.38 4.70 -0.57
C CYS A 41 -7.17 5.99 -0.50
N VAL A 42 -6.59 6.96 0.20
CA VAL A 42 -7.23 8.24 0.42
C VAL A 42 -6.27 9.35 0.04
N PHE A 43 -6.74 10.30 -0.75
CA PHE A 43 -5.95 11.47 -1.09
C PHE A 43 -6.26 12.56 -0.08
N THR A 44 -5.23 13.02 0.63
CA THR A 44 -5.37 14.09 1.60
C THR A 44 -4.44 15.22 1.20
N GLY A 45 -5.00 16.23 0.53
CA GLY A 45 -4.18 17.32 0.05
C GLY A 45 -3.13 16.82 -0.91
N LYS A 46 -1.86 16.92 -0.53
CA LYS A 46 -0.74 16.52 -1.37
C LYS A 46 -0.28 15.09 -1.11
N LYS A 47 -0.89 14.41 -0.17
CA LYS A 47 -0.43 13.09 0.23
C LYS A 47 -1.42 12.02 -0.19
N LEU A 48 -0.90 10.87 -0.55
CA LEU A 48 -1.69 9.69 -0.83
C LEU A 48 -1.47 8.71 0.31
N LEU A 49 -2.56 8.37 1.00
CA LEU A 49 -2.50 7.40 2.09
C LEU A 49 -2.99 6.07 1.61
N VAL A 50 -2.28 5.02 1.94
CA VAL A 50 -2.58 3.67 1.50
C VAL A 50 -3.02 2.84 2.71
N ASP A 51 -4.09 2.07 2.54
CA ASP A 51 -4.56 1.15 3.57
C ASP A 51 -3.64 -0.08 3.56
N LEU A 52 -2.84 -0.22 4.62
CA LEU A 52 -1.88 -1.31 4.70
C LEU A 52 -2.55 -2.68 4.69
N ASP A 53 -3.69 -2.81 5.38
CA ASP A 53 -4.39 -4.09 5.42
C ASP A 53 -4.85 -4.50 4.03
N ASP A 54 -5.38 -3.55 3.29
CA ASP A 54 -5.84 -3.80 1.92
C ASP A 54 -4.66 -4.11 1.01
N LEU A 55 -3.57 -3.38 1.20
CA LEU A 55 -2.36 -3.59 0.42
C LEU A 55 -1.81 -5.00 0.61
N PHE A 56 -1.67 -5.43 1.85
CA PHE A 56 -1.16 -6.76 2.14
C PHE A 56 -2.10 -7.83 1.61
N LYS A 57 -3.40 -7.60 1.73
CA LYS A 57 -4.39 -8.51 1.18
C LYS A 57 -4.28 -8.60 -0.34
N TYR A 58 -4.05 -7.47 -1.00
CA TYR A 58 -3.90 -7.43 -2.45
C TYR A 58 -2.70 -8.25 -2.89
N PHE A 59 -1.55 -8.03 -2.27
CA PHE A 59 -0.35 -8.77 -2.62
C PHE A 59 -0.46 -10.24 -2.28
N SER A 60 -1.12 -10.54 -1.18
CA SER A 60 -1.29 -11.91 -0.74
C SER A 60 -2.28 -12.66 -1.62
N GLY A 61 -3.31 -11.97 -2.10
CA GLY A 61 -4.36 -12.59 -2.89
C GLY A 61 -4.13 -12.56 -4.39
N SER A 62 -3.08 -11.90 -4.86
CA SER A 62 -2.83 -11.75 -6.29
C SER A 62 -1.88 -12.81 -6.82
N GLN A 63 -1.98 -13.98 -6.26
CA GLN A 63 -1.12 -15.09 -6.63
C GLN A 63 -1.46 -15.67 -7.98
N GLY A 64 -2.61 -15.39 -8.42
CA GLY A 64 -3.11 -16.01 -9.64
C GLY A 64 -2.34 -15.70 -10.82
#